data_2b854a0faf6bff70b219d767d8887259
#
_entry.id   2b854a0faf6bff70b219d767d8887259
#
_cell.length_a   1.000
_cell.length_b   1.000
_cell.length_c   1.000
_cell.angle_alpha   90.00
_cell.angle_beta   90.00
_cell.angle_gamma   90.00
#
_symmetry.space_group_name_H-M   'P 1'
#
loop_
_entity.id
_entity.type
_entity.pdbx_description
1 polymer ?
#
loop_
_entity_poly.entity_id
_entity_poly.type
_entity_poly.pdbx_seq_one_letter_code
_entity_poly.pdbx_strand_id
1 'polypeptide(L)'
;MLRDTVRTLLERAKADSAFPGAFAVVGNRDSVLAQFGVGMLDWSPSPTPDANTLWDMASLTKVVGMTSAMMQLTEAGKVDLDAPVQRYVAEFRGPHKERVTVRQLLTHSSGMPAWRPLYKETTSPEAARSLAIATALDTLPGVRMVYSDLGAIILGVIVERVSGERLEAYLTRHVFGPLGMTSTQYRPAAELRSRIAPTEYDPWRQRQLRGEVHDENAFSLGGVSGHAGLFSTGHDVARLARMYLNGGTLDGVRLVSPETVRRFTTVQDSTFSHRALGWETPNGANSAGRLMKRPAFGHTGFTGTSIWVDPSRDLFVILLTNRVNPTRQNLRIGGVRTALADAVVRVLDRGAIPSPSPSSPR
;
A
#
# COMPACT_ATOMS: atom_id res chain seq x y z
N MET A 1 17.48 -19.42 -10.23
CA MET A 1 18.24 -18.22 -9.85
C MET A 1 17.38 -17.15 -9.16
N LEU A 2 16.36 -16.53 -9.80
CA LEU A 2 15.52 -15.52 -9.12
C LEU A 2 14.87 -16.06 -7.83
N ARG A 3 14.14 -17.17 -7.94
CA ARG A 3 13.45 -17.81 -6.81
C ARG A 3 14.40 -18.15 -5.67
N ASP A 4 15.56 -18.71 -5.97
CA ASP A 4 16.53 -19.13 -4.94
C ASP A 4 17.17 -17.93 -4.25
N THR A 5 17.53 -16.89 -5.02
CA THR A 5 18.05 -15.63 -4.45
C THR A 5 17.08 -15.00 -3.47
N VAL A 6 15.79 -14.85 -3.88
CA VAL A 6 14.76 -14.26 -3.02
C VAL A 6 14.48 -15.16 -1.81
N ARG A 7 14.39 -16.49 -1.99
CA ARG A 7 14.19 -17.45 -0.90
C ARG A 7 15.30 -17.35 0.13
N THR A 8 16.56 -17.46 -0.29
CA THR A 8 17.74 -17.41 0.60
C THR A 8 17.77 -16.10 1.40
N LEU A 9 17.42 -14.96 0.76
CA LEU A 9 17.37 -13.67 1.44
C LEU A 9 16.28 -13.68 2.55
N LEU A 10 15.08 -14.16 2.25
CA LEU A 10 13.98 -14.16 3.20
C LEU A 10 14.17 -15.19 4.32
N GLU A 11 14.77 -16.35 4.05
CA GLU A 11 15.14 -17.34 5.06
C GLU A 11 16.17 -16.78 6.04
N ARG A 12 17.17 -16.03 5.56
CA ARG A 12 18.13 -15.31 6.43
C ARG A 12 17.41 -14.25 7.26
N ALA A 13 16.56 -13.43 6.66
CA ALA A 13 15.79 -12.41 7.37
C ALA A 13 14.90 -13.03 8.47
N LYS A 14 14.32 -14.21 8.20
CA LYS A 14 13.56 -14.98 9.21
C LYS A 14 14.46 -15.50 10.31
N ALA A 15 15.63 -16.02 9.98
CA ALA A 15 16.63 -16.49 10.98
C ALA A 15 17.12 -15.32 11.85
N ASP A 16 17.25 -14.13 11.28
CA ASP A 16 17.55 -12.88 12.00
C ASP A 16 16.33 -12.28 12.72
N SER A 17 15.23 -13.01 12.82
CA SER A 17 13.99 -12.62 13.51
C SER A 17 13.36 -11.34 12.97
N ALA A 18 13.45 -11.05 11.68
CA ALA A 18 12.81 -9.90 11.08
C ALA A 18 11.27 -10.03 11.00
N PHE A 19 10.78 -11.25 10.95
CA PHE A 19 9.36 -11.63 10.94
C PHE A 19 9.21 -13.13 11.24
N PRO A 20 8.06 -13.61 11.71
CA PRO A 20 7.80 -15.05 11.83
C PRO A 20 7.57 -15.69 10.47
N GLY A 21 6.87 -15.02 9.57
CA GLY A 21 6.58 -15.48 8.23
C GLY A 21 6.50 -14.35 7.20
N ALA A 22 6.72 -14.73 5.95
CA ALA A 22 6.64 -13.85 4.81
C ALA A 22 6.11 -14.60 3.57
N PHE A 23 5.45 -13.85 2.67
CA PHE A 23 5.11 -14.30 1.34
C PHE A 23 5.62 -13.27 0.32
N ALA A 24 6.45 -13.72 -0.61
CA ALA A 24 6.99 -12.88 -1.68
C ALA A 24 6.36 -13.21 -3.02
N VAL A 25 6.11 -12.18 -3.83
CA VAL A 25 5.70 -12.31 -5.23
C VAL A 25 6.55 -11.36 -6.08
N VAL A 26 7.17 -11.90 -7.10
CA VAL A 26 7.90 -11.14 -8.13
C VAL A 26 7.32 -11.49 -9.49
N GLY A 27 7.07 -10.51 -10.33
CA GLY A 27 6.48 -10.75 -11.64
C GLY A 27 6.63 -9.56 -12.58
N ASN A 28 6.05 -9.71 -13.75
CA ASN A 28 5.97 -8.70 -14.80
C ASN A 28 4.51 -8.47 -15.23
N ARG A 29 4.28 -7.69 -16.27
CA ARG A 29 2.92 -7.41 -16.78
C ARG A 29 2.13 -8.65 -17.16
N ASP A 30 2.81 -9.71 -17.62
CA ASP A 30 2.19 -10.91 -18.19
C ASP A 30 1.99 -12.00 -17.13
N SER A 31 2.94 -12.15 -16.18
CA SER A 31 2.97 -13.30 -15.29
C SER A 31 3.67 -13.07 -13.95
N VAL A 32 3.42 -13.99 -13.02
CA VAL A 32 4.20 -14.16 -11.80
C VAL A 32 5.43 -15.01 -12.12
N LEU A 33 6.63 -14.44 -11.95
CA LEU A 33 7.92 -15.11 -12.21
C LEU A 33 8.37 -15.97 -11.02
N ALA A 34 8.06 -15.53 -9.80
CA ALA A 34 8.34 -16.28 -8.58
C ALA A 34 7.34 -15.90 -7.49
N GLN A 35 6.84 -16.91 -6.76
CA GLN A 35 6.06 -16.72 -5.54
C GLN A 35 6.30 -17.86 -4.57
N PHE A 36 6.40 -17.57 -3.28
CA PHE A 36 6.53 -18.58 -2.22
C PHE A 36 6.48 -17.95 -0.83
N GLY A 37 6.13 -18.77 0.16
CA GLY A 37 6.22 -18.44 1.58
C GLY A 37 7.52 -18.92 2.22
N VAL A 38 7.92 -18.25 3.28
CA VAL A 38 9.00 -18.66 4.18
C VAL A 38 8.55 -18.49 5.64
N GLY A 39 9.11 -19.30 6.54
CA GLY A 39 8.77 -19.27 7.95
C GLY A 39 7.38 -19.82 8.25
N MET A 40 6.72 -19.27 9.25
CA MET A 40 5.41 -19.69 9.76
C MET A 40 4.53 -18.46 9.97
N LEU A 41 3.21 -18.64 10.07
CA LEU A 41 2.29 -17.53 10.32
C LEU A 41 2.53 -16.86 11.68
N ASP A 42 3.07 -17.60 12.65
CA ASP A 42 3.36 -17.16 14.01
C ASP A 42 4.74 -17.65 14.46
N TRP A 43 5.26 -17.15 15.57
CA TRP A 43 6.47 -17.65 16.22
C TRP A 43 6.25 -19.01 16.91
N SER A 44 5.02 -19.34 17.26
CA SER A 44 4.61 -20.69 17.65
C SER A 44 4.40 -21.59 16.42
N PRO A 45 4.41 -22.93 16.56
CA PRO A 45 4.13 -23.85 15.47
C PRO A 45 2.83 -23.49 14.74
N SER A 46 2.93 -23.20 13.46
CA SER A 46 1.81 -22.76 12.61
C SER A 46 2.16 -23.03 11.14
N PRO A 47 1.17 -23.00 10.21
CA PRO A 47 1.44 -23.20 8.79
C PRO A 47 2.43 -22.21 8.20
N THR A 48 3.19 -22.64 7.20
CA THR A 48 3.95 -21.74 6.34
C THR A 48 2.99 -20.86 5.54
N PRO A 49 3.25 -19.56 5.40
CA PRO A 49 2.47 -18.69 4.52
C PRO A 49 2.40 -19.20 3.08
N ASP A 50 1.24 -19.12 2.47
CA ASP A 50 0.98 -19.55 1.11
C ASP A 50 0.26 -18.47 0.28
N ALA A 51 -0.12 -18.79 -0.96
CA ALA A 51 -0.82 -17.88 -1.85
C ALA A 51 -2.21 -17.44 -1.34
N ASN A 52 -2.79 -18.21 -0.41
CA ASN A 52 -4.09 -17.94 0.19
C ASN A 52 -4.01 -17.20 1.52
N THR A 53 -2.80 -17.00 2.05
CA THR A 53 -2.61 -16.29 3.31
C THR A 53 -3.06 -14.84 3.16
N LEU A 54 -3.93 -14.41 4.07
CA LEU A 54 -4.42 -13.04 4.18
C LEU A 54 -3.51 -12.24 5.13
N TRP A 55 -3.14 -11.07 4.69
CA TRP A 55 -2.27 -10.17 5.43
C TRP A 55 -2.97 -8.85 5.71
N ASP A 56 -2.83 -8.32 6.92
CA ASP A 56 -3.18 -6.92 7.18
C ASP A 56 -2.26 -6.03 6.37
N MET A 57 -2.84 -5.33 5.42
CA MET A 57 -2.12 -4.50 4.46
C MET A 57 -1.59 -3.19 5.06
N ALA A 58 -2.09 -2.80 6.24
CA ALA A 58 -1.77 -1.52 6.86
C ALA A 58 -1.85 -0.38 5.84
N SER A 59 -0.82 0.46 5.74
CA SER A 59 -0.81 1.59 4.80
C SER A 59 -0.81 1.23 3.31
N LEU A 60 -0.61 -0.04 2.93
CA LEU A 60 -0.90 -0.43 1.54
C LEU A 60 -2.37 -0.25 1.18
N THR A 61 -3.27 -0.16 2.17
CA THR A 61 -4.67 0.24 1.98
C THR A 61 -4.79 1.54 1.18
N LYS A 62 -3.89 2.50 1.43
CA LYS A 62 -3.88 3.79 0.73
C LYS A 62 -3.72 3.63 -0.78
N VAL A 63 -2.88 2.69 -1.22
CA VAL A 63 -2.56 2.54 -2.64
C VAL A 63 -3.35 1.41 -3.31
N VAL A 64 -3.65 0.34 -2.58
CA VAL A 64 -4.46 -0.78 -3.10
C VAL A 64 -5.93 -0.36 -3.22
N GLY A 65 -6.45 0.34 -2.23
CA GLY A 65 -7.86 0.75 -2.17
C GLY A 65 -8.06 2.23 -2.54
N MET A 66 -7.75 3.13 -1.61
CA MET A 66 -8.11 4.55 -1.68
C MET A 66 -7.59 5.23 -2.96
N THR A 67 -6.32 5.07 -3.32
CA THR A 67 -5.76 5.67 -4.54
C THR A 67 -6.41 5.10 -5.80
N SER A 68 -6.72 3.80 -5.84
CA SER A 68 -7.42 3.18 -6.98
C SER A 68 -8.82 3.79 -7.18
N ALA A 69 -9.56 4.03 -6.09
CA ALA A 69 -10.84 4.73 -6.15
C ALA A 69 -10.68 6.19 -6.64
N MET A 70 -9.68 6.90 -6.11
CA MET A 70 -9.40 8.29 -6.51
C MET A 70 -9.02 8.40 -7.98
N MET A 71 -8.28 7.43 -8.54
CA MET A 71 -7.98 7.36 -9.97
C MET A 71 -9.26 7.30 -10.81
N GLN A 72 -10.18 6.40 -10.48
CA GLN A 72 -11.45 6.24 -11.19
C GLN A 72 -12.33 7.49 -11.08
N LEU A 73 -12.48 8.04 -9.88
CA LEU A 73 -13.31 9.21 -9.66
C LEU A 73 -12.74 10.47 -10.34
N THR A 74 -11.39 10.57 -10.42
CA THR A 74 -10.71 11.66 -11.14
C THR A 74 -10.88 11.50 -12.65
N GLU A 75 -10.70 10.30 -13.19
CA GLU A 75 -10.89 10.01 -14.62
C GLU A 75 -12.34 10.26 -15.06
N ALA A 76 -13.29 9.91 -14.20
CA ALA A 76 -14.72 10.17 -14.45
C ALA A 76 -15.13 11.66 -14.29
N GLY A 77 -14.18 12.55 -13.97
CA GLY A 77 -14.45 13.99 -13.74
C GLY A 77 -15.25 14.28 -12.47
N LYS A 78 -15.49 13.28 -11.61
CA LYS A 78 -16.21 13.44 -10.36
C LYS A 78 -15.38 14.07 -9.26
N VAL A 79 -14.05 13.89 -9.31
CA VAL A 79 -13.09 14.51 -8.40
C VAL A 79 -12.08 15.31 -9.22
N ASP A 80 -11.99 16.59 -8.92
CA ASP A 80 -10.93 17.48 -9.40
C ASP A 80 -9.82 17.50 -8.34
N LEU A 81 -8.60 17.13 -8.74
CA LEU A 81 -7.44 17.08 -7.84
C LEU A 81 -7.06 18.45 -7.29
N ASP A 82 -7.32 19.52 -8.02
CA ASP A 82 -6.94 20.88 -7.66
C ASP A 82 -8.07 21.64 -6.95
N ALA A 83 -9.24 21.02 -6.84
CA ALA A 83 -10.34 21.57 -6.07
C ALA A 83 -10.04 21.54 -4.55
N PRO A 84 -10.50 22.56 -3.81
CA PRO A 84 -10.47 22.54 -2.35
C PRO A 84 -11.21 21.32 -1.80
N VAL A 85 -10.65 20.69 -0.75
CA VAL A 85 -11.27 19.56 -0.04
C VAL A 85 -12.68 19.90 0.41
N GLN A 86 -12.93 21.15 0.79
CA GLN A 86 -14.24 21.67 1.23
C GLN A 86 -15.35 21.51 0.18
N ARG A 87 -15.00 21.41 -1.10
CA ARG A 87 -15.97 21.11 -2.18
C ARG A 87 -16.66 19.76 -1.98
N TYR A 88 -15.95 18.81 -1.39
CA TYR A 88 -16.40 17.44 -1.17
C TYR A 88 -16.75 17.15 0.28
N VAL A 89 -16.09 17.85 1.21
CA VAL A 89 -16.23 17.70 2.67
C VAL A 89 -16.44 19.08 3.26
N ALA A 90 -17.70 19.56 3.24
CA ALA A 90 -18.06 20.92 3.62
C ALA A 90 -17.70 21.28 5.07
N GLU A 91 -17.61 20.29 5.96
CA GLU A 91 -17.21 20.45 7.38
C GLU A 91 -15.69 20.45 7.59
N PHE A 92 -14.87 20.25 6.54
CA PHE A 92 -13.41 20.39 6.61
C PHE A 92 -13.03 21.87 6.75
N ARG A 93 -13.32 22.48 7.89
CA ARG A 93 -13.18 23.91 8.18
C ARG A 93 -12.16 24.18 9.28
N GLY A 94 -11.59 25.39 9.25
CA GLY A 94 -10.60 25.89 10.19
C GLY A 94 -9.54 26.72 9.46
N PRO A 95 -8.61 27.37 10.19
CA PRO A 95 -7.60 28.23 9.59
C PRO A 95 -6.84 27.54 8.46
N HIS A 96 -6.80 28.17 7.29
CA HIS A 96 -6.12 27.74 6.06
C HIS A 96 -6.64 26.46 5.40
N LYS A 97 -7.67 25.79 5.94
CA LYS A 97 -8.22 24.57 5.35
C LYS A 97 -8.94 24.81 4.02
N GLU A 98 -9.42 26.03 3.77
CA GLU A 98 -9.99 26.45 2.51
C GLU A 98 -8.99 26.35 1.31
N ARG A 99 -7.69 26.31 1.62
CA ARG A 99 -6.60 26.23 0.62
C ARG A 99 -6.14 24.81 0.38
N VAL A 100 -6.57 23.85 1.18
CA VAL A 100 -6.15 22.45 1.04
C VAL A 100 -6.86 21.82 -0.15
N THR A 101 -6.09 21.31 -1.12
CA THR A 101 -6.61 20.61 -2.29
C THR A 101 -6.59 19.08 -2.11
N VAL A 102 -7.36 18.36 -2.92
CA VAL A 102 -7.33 16.90 -2.98
C VAL A 102 -5.94 16.39 -3.36
N ARG A 103 -5.25 17.06 -4.30
CA ARG A 103 -3.85 16.78 -4.67
C ARG A 103 -2.95 16.82 -3.46
N GLN A 104 -3.06 17.82 -2.61
CA GLN A 104 -2.23 17.96 -1.43
C GLN A 104 -2.50 16.88 -0.37
N LEU A 105 -3.71 16.37 -0.27
CA LEU A 105 -3.97 15.17 0.56
C LEU A 105 -3.25 13.94 -0.01
N LEU A 106 -3.34 13.70 -1.32
CA LEU A 106 -2.70 12.56 -2.00
C LEU A 106 -1.17 12.61 -1.97
N THR A 107 -0.58 13.81 -1.98
CA THR A 107 0.88 14.02 -1.92
C THR A 107 1.41 14.21 -0.51
N HIS A 108 0.53 14.16 0.51
CA HIS A 108 0.88 14.43 1.91
C HIS A 108 1.49 15.82 2.14
N SER A 109 1.05 16.81 1.39
CA SER A 109 1.49 18.21 1.50
C SER A 109 0.38 19.16 1.98
N SER A 110 -0.69 18.62 2.54
CA SER A 110 -1.87 19.35 2.97
C SER A 110 -1.68 20.19 4.24
N GLY A 111 -0.57 20.02 4.96
CA GLY A 111 -0.36 20.62 6.27
C GLY A 111 -1.03 19.87 7.43
N MET A 112 -1.76 18.80 7.16
CA MET A 112 -2.35 17.93 8.21
C MET A 112 -1.26 17.27 9.06
N PRO A 113 -1.49 17.08 10.39
CA PRO A 113 -0.64 16.26 11.23
C PRO A 113 -0.44 14.85 10.64
N ALA A 114 0.70 14.24 10.94
CA ALA A 114 0.98 12.87 10.54
C ALA A 114 -0.08 11.91 11.11
N TRP A 115 -0.44 12.10 12.38
CA TRP A 115 -1.30 11.20 13.11
C TRP A 115 -1.91 11.89 14.34
N ARG A 116 -3.04 11.38 14.84
CA ARG A 116 -3.70 11.74 16.07
C ARG A 116 -4.34 10.49 16.68
N PRO A 117 -4.29 10.27 17.99
CA PRO A 117 -4.84 9.07 18.62
C PRO A 117 -6.38 9.13 18.72
N LEU A 118 -7.09 9.13 17.60
CA LEU A 118 -8.56 9.21 17.55
C LEU A 118 -9.22 8.14 18.41
N TYR A 119 -8.66 6.93 18.41
CA TYR A 119 -9.13 5.78 19.16
C TYR A 119 -9.15 5.98 20.69
N LYS A 120 -8.35 6.91 21.21
CA LYS A 120 -8.37 7.28 22.64
C LYS A 120 -9.49 8.25 22.99
N GLU A 121 -10.00 8.96 21.98
CA GLU A 121 -11.02 9.98 22.18
C GLU A 121 -12.43 9.42 21.96
N THR A 122 -12.58 8.42 21.08
CA THR A 122 -13.86 7.79 20.78
C THR A 122 -13.69 6.42 20.13
N THR A 123 -14.69 5.55 20.33
CA THR A 123 -14.85 4.29 19.63
C THR A 123 -16.02 4.31 18.63
N SER A 124 -16.75 5.45 18.52
CA SER A 124 -17.77 5.65 17.48
C SER A 124 -17.13 6.00 16.16
N PRO A 125 -17.37 5.23 15.08
CA PRO A 125 -16.83 5.50 13.76
C PRO A 125 -17.15 6.89 13.24
N GLU A 126 -18.37 7.39 13.48
CA GLU A 126 -18.84 8.71 13.07
C GLU A 126 -18.10 9.81 13.82
N ALA A 127 -17.93 9.66 15.14
CA ALA A 127 -17.19 10.61 15.95
C ALA A 127 -15.69 10.62 15.60
N ALA A 128 -15.07 9.46 15.38
CA ALA A 128 -13.67 9.36 14.95
C ALA A 128 -13.45 10.05 13.59
N ARG A 129 -14.38 9.86 12.64
CA ARG A 129 -14.39 10.55 11.35
C ARG A 129 -14.50 12.07 11.51
N SER A 130 -15.41 12.54 12.36
CA SER A 130 -15.61 13.96 12.63
C SER A 130 -14.36 14.59 13.27
N LEU A 131 -13.72 13.88 14.21
CA LEU A 131 -12.45 14.30 14.82
C LEU A 131 -11.32 14.41 13.80
N ALA A 132 -11.18 13.43 12.88
CA ALA A 132 -10.20 13.49 11.81
C ALA A 132 -10.41 14.72 10.91
N ILE A 133 -11.65 14.98 10.49
CA ILE A 133 -12.03 16.12 9.66
C ILE A 133 -11.80 17.45 10.40
N ALA A 134 -12.11 17.52 11.71
CA ALA A 134 -11.97 18.72 12.51
C ALA A 134 -10.50 19.05 12.92
N THR A 135 -9.59 18.06 12.84
CA THR A 135 -8.18 18.24 13.25
C THR A 135 -7.54 19.43 12.53
N ALA A 136 -6.94 20.35 13.29
CA ALA A 136 -6.26 21.53 12.76
C ALA A 136 -5.04 21.16 11.91
N LEU A 137 -4.63 22.05 11.04
CA LEU A 137 -3.36 21.94 10.31
C LEU A 137 -2.19 22.30 11.22
N ASP A 138 -1.07 21.59 11.09
CA ASP A 138 0.19 21.91 11.77
C ASP A 138 1.00 22.96 11.00
N THR A 139 0.81 23.03 9.68
CA THR A 139 1.51 23.96 8.78
C THR A 139 0.60 24.43 7.66
N LEU A 140 1.06 25.47 6.94
CA LEU A 140 0.37 25.90 5.73
C LEU A 140 0.39 24.80 4.66
N PRO A 141 -0.70 24.66 3.89
CA PRO A 141 -0.75 23.73 2.74
C PRO A 141 0.33 24.06 1.71
N GLY A 142 0.98 23.02 1.16
CA GLY A 142 1.96 23.16 0.08
C GLY A 142 3.36 23.58 0.53
N VAL A 143 3.63 23.68 1.85
CA VAL A 143 4.94 24.13 2.34
C VAL A 143 5.93 22.97 2.54
N ARG A 144 5.45 21.82 2.99
CA ARG A 144 6.27 20.62 3.21
C ARG A 144 5.46 19.33 3.10
N MET A 145 6.14 18.23 2.88
CA MET A 145 5.55 16.89 2.92
C MET A 145 5.59 16.36 4.37
N VAL A 146 4.42 15.98 4.89
CA VAL A 146 4.24 15.25 6.14
C VAL A 146 3.31 14.08 5.85
N TYR A 147 3.84 12.86 5.87
CA TYR A 147 3.03 11.65 5.68
C TYR A 147 1.88 11.64 6.70
N SER A 148 0.63 11.75 6.23
CA SER A 148 -0.54 11.92 7.07
C SER A 148 -1.57 10.82 6.86
N ASP A 149 -1.86 10.07 7.92
CA ASP A 149 -2.99 9.13 7.96
C ASP A 149 -4.32 9.88 7.96
N LEU A 150 -4.38 11.03 8.60
CA LEU A 150 -5.60 11.87 8.64
C LEU A 150 -6.00 12.32 7.24
N GLY A 151 -5.03 12.72 6.41
CA GLY A 151 -5.29 13.06 5.01
C GLY A 151 -5.90 11.90 4.23
N ALA A 152 -5.40 10.68 4.46
CA ALA A 152 -5.93 9.49 3.80
C ALA A 152 -7.32 9.06 4.33
N ILE A 153 -7.62 9.31 5.62
CA ILE A 153 -8.99 9.15 6.16
C ILE A 153 -9.95 10.09 5.40
N ILE A 154 -9.58 11.36 5.24
CA ILE A 154 -10.40 12.36 4.54
C ILE A 154 -10.59 11.97 3.06
N LEU A 155 -9.56 11.45 2.38
CA LEU A 155 -9.70 10.92 1.02
C LEU A 155 -10.73 9.78 0.94
N GLY A 156 -10.75 8.87 1.92
CA GLY A 156 -11.79 7.85 2.03
C GLY A 156 -13.20 8.45 2.16
N VAL A 157 -13.33 9.51 2.96
CA VAL A 157 -14.62 10.25 3.08
C VAL A 157 -15.02 10.89 1.73
N ILE A 158 -14.06 11.45 0.99
CA ILE A 158 -14.33 12.01 -0.34
C ILE A 158 -14.87 10.93 -1.28
N VAL A 159 -14.26 9.73 -1.29
CA VAL A 159 -14.75 8.61 -2.10
C VAL A 159 -16.23 8.30 -1.78
N GLU A 160 -16.55 8.16 -0.50
CA GLU A 160 -17.93 7.85 -0.08
C GLU A 160 -18.94 8.94 -0.51
N ARG A 161 -18.59 10.20 -0.32
CA ARG A 161 -19.50 11.32 -0.63
C ARG A 161 -19.72 11.53 -2.12
N VAL A 162 -18.66 11.38 -2.89
CA VAL A 162 -18.72 11.59 -4.35
C VAL A 162 -19.39 10.41 -5.05
N SER A 163 -19.19 9.20 -4.55
CA SER A 163 -19.80 8.00 -5.14
C SER A 163 -21.22 7.72 -4.62
N GLY A 164 -21.54 8.15 -3.40
CA GLY A 164 -22.76 7.77 -2.70
C GLY A 164 -22.71 6.34 -2.14
N GLU A 165 -21.56 5.67 -2.21
CA GLU A 165 -21.36 4.31 -1.73
C GLU A 165 -20.41 4.31 -0.50
N ARG A 166 -20.56 3.34 0.40
CA ARG A 166 -19.56 3.11 1.44
C ARG A 166 -18.24 2.69 0.81
N LEU A 167 -17.12 3.08 1.41
CA LEU A 167 -15.77 2.86 0.85
C LEU A 167 -15.52 1.39 0.49
N GLU A 168 -15.85 0.46 1.39
CA GLU A 168 -15.67 -0.97 1.15
C GLU A 168 -16.55 -1.50 0.02
N ALA A 169 -17.75 -1.00 -0.12
CA ALA A 169 -18.67 -1.40 -1.20
C ALA A 169 -18.20 -0.87 -2.55
N TYR A 170 -17.80 0.41 -2.58
CA TYR A 170 -17.22 1.02 -3.78
C TYR A 170 -16.00 0.23 -4.28
N LEU A 171 -15.05 -0.04 -3.39
CA LEU A 171 -13.82 -0.75 -3.75
C LEU A 171 -14.10 -2.18 -4.23
N THR A 172 -14.99 -2.91 -3.56
CA THR A 172 -15.38 -4.26 -3.96
C THR A 172 -16.00 -4.26 -5.35
N ARG A 173 -16.93 -3.34 -5.62
CA ARG A 173 -17.68 -3.29 -6.88
C ARG A 173 -16.86 -2.76 -8.04
N HIS A 174 -16.07 -1.71 -7.82
CA HIS A 174 -15.46 -0.93 -8.90
C HIS A 174 -13.95 -1.20 -9.07
N VAL A 175 -13.28 -1.80 -8.08
CA VAL A 175 -11.84 -2.07 -8.14
C VAL A 175 -11.56 -3.55 -8.01
N PHE A 176 -11.91 -4.17 -6.88
CA PHE A 176 -11.47 -5.54 -6.58
C PHE A 176 -12.20 -6.57 -7.45
N GLY A 177 -13.53 -6.45 -7.59
CA GLY A 177 -14.30 -7.35 -8.46
C GLY A 177 -13.84 -7.34 -9.91
N PRO A 178 -13.77 -6.18 -10.59
CA PRO A 178 -13.28 -6.08 -11.97
C PRO A 178 -11.85 -6.61 -12.16
N LEU A 179 -10.96 -6.40 -11.17
CA LEU A 179 -9.61 -6.94 -11.22
C LEU A 179 -9.51 -8.41 -10.77
N GLY A 180 -10.61 -9.06 -10.35
CA GLY A 180 -10.59 -10.42 -9.83
C GLY A 180 -9.78 -10.59 -8.53
N MET A 181 -9.70 -9.53 -7.72
CA MET A 181 -9.04 -9.52 -6.39
C MET A 181 -10.01 -10.03 -5.33
N THR A 182 -10.42 -11.28 -5.44
CA THR A 182 -11.54 -11.87 -4.69
C THR A 182 -11.27 -12.09 -3.20
N SER A 183 -10.02 -12.02 -2.77
CA SER A 183 -9.62 -12.15 -1.38
C SER A 183 -9.33 -10.80 -0.70
N THR A 184 -9.37 -9.70 -1.46
CA THR A 184 -9.09 -8.36 -0.92
C THR A 184 -10.35 -7.76 -0.33
N GLN A 185 -10.31 -7.46 0.97
CA GLN A 185 -11.49 -7.03 1.71
C GLN A 185 -11.16 -6.29 2.98
N TYR A 186 -12.08 -5.48 3.47
CA TYR A 186 -12.10 -5.01 4.85
C TYR A 186 -12.80 -6.05 5.74
N ARG A 187 -12.47 -6.09 7.01
CA ARG A 187 -13.18 -6.90 8.02
C ARG A 187 -13.42 -8.34 7.55
N PRO A 188 -12.35 -9.12 7.33
CA PRO A 188 -12.49 -10.50 6.85
C PRO A 188 -13.37 -11.30 7.82
N ALA A 189 -14.20 -12.17 7.25
CA ALA A 189 -15.11 -13.01 8.02
C ALA A 189 -14.36 -13.96 8.96
N ALA A 190 -14.99 -14.35 10.09
CA ALA A 190 -14.36 -15.14 11.13
C ALA A 190 -13.86 -16.50 10.61
N GLU A 191 -14.52 -17.08 9.61
CA GLU A 191 -14.18 -18.36 8.98
C GLU A 191 -12.82 -18.31 8.27
N LEU A 192 -12.38 -17.12 7.87
CA LEU A 192 -11.08 -16.91 7.24
C LEU A 192 -9.92 -16.81 8.24
N ARG A 193 -10.21 -16.78 9.55
CA ARG A 193 -9.22 -16.52 10.59
C ARG A 193 -8.02 -17.45 10.52
N SER A 194 -8.21 -18.73 10.20
CA SER A 194 -7.11 -19.69 10.06
C SER A 194 -6.11 -19.33 8.97
N ARG A 195 -6.55 -18.61 7.93
CA ARG A 195 -5.74 -18.15 6.79
C ARG A 195 -5.09 -16.79 7.02
N ILE A 196 -5.41 -16.10 8.11
CA ILE A 196 -4.91 -14.73 8.36
C ILE A 196 -3.63 -14.80 9.17
N ALA A 197 -2.59 -14.10 8.75
CA ALA A 197 -1.37 -13.91 9.52
C ALA A 197 -1.67 -13.01 10.75
N PRO A 198 -1.41 -13.50 11.99
CA PRO A 198 -1.61 -12.68 13.18
C PRO A 198 -0.63 -11.49 13.17
N THR A 199 -1.06 -10.37 13.75
CA THR A 199 -0.22 -9.19 13.90
C THR A 199 0.29 -9.08 15.34
N GLU A 200 0.09 -7.98 16.01
CA GLU A 200 0.62 -7.70 17.35
C GLU A 200 -0.29 -8.21 18.46
N TYR A 201 0.28 -8.51 19.64
CA TYR A 201 -0.52 -8.46 20.86
C TYR A 201 -0.77 -6.99 21.21
N ASP A 202 -1.99 -6.51 20.99
CA ASP A 202 -2.36 -5.12 21.20
C ASP A 202 -2.62 -4.86 22.70
N PRO A 203 -1.81 -4.04 23.36
CA PRO A 203 -2.00 -3.74 24.77
C PRO A 203 -3.27 -2.90 25.06
N TRP A 204 -3.77 -2.14 24.09
CA TRP A 204 -5.01 -1.37 24.23
C TRP A 204 -6.25 -2.27 24.16
N ARG A 205 -6.28 -3.20 23.19
CA ARG A 205 -7.36 -4.18 23.01
C ARG A 205 -7.15 -5.45 23.84
N GLN A 206 -5.98 -5.61 24.49
CA GLN A 206 -5.59 -6.74 25.36
C GLN A 206 -5.78 -8.12 24.70
N ARG A 207 -5.44 -8.21 23.41
CA ARG A 207 -5.51 -9.47 22.67
C ARG A 207 -4.56 -9.52 21.48
N GLN A 208 -4.25 -10.75 21.08
CA GLN A 208 -3.59 -11.02 19.81
C GLN A 208 -4.52 -10.67 18.65
N LEU A 209 -4.10 -9.76 17.76
CA LEU A 209 -4.87 -9.36 16.60
C LEU A 209 -4.70 -10.37 15.47
N ARG A 210 -5.84 -10.90 14.98
CA ARG A 210 -5.88 -11.82 13.85
C ARG A 210 -7.23 -11.70 13.14
N GLY A 211 -7.26 -11.11 11.94
CA GLY A 211 -8.50 -10.82 11.21
C GLY A 211 -9.18 -9.52 11.65
N GLU A 212 -8.58 -8.81 12.57
CA GLU A 212 -8.93 -7.47 13.00
C GLU A 212 -7.78 -6.53 12.61
N VAL A 213 -8.10 -5.35 12.10
CA VAL A 213 -7.10 -4.38 11.65
C VAL A 213 -6.14 -3.99 12.77
N HIS A 214 -4.85 -3.99 12.45
CA HIS A 214 -3.80 -3.62 13.41
C HIS A 214 -3.90 -2.15 13.83
N ASP A 215 -4.15 -1.25 12.90
CA ASP A 215 -4.24 0.18 13.16
C ASP A 215 -5.43 0.53 14.07
N GLU A 216 -5.13 1.19 15.19
CA GLU A 216 -6.10 1.53 16.22
C GLU A 216 -7.12 2.58 15.74
N ASN A 217 -6.69 3.55 14.93
CA ASN A 217 -7.59 4.55 14.37
C ASN A 217 -8.53 3.92 13.33
N ALA A 218 -8.01 3.02 12.48
CA ALA A 218 -8.86 2.30 11.54
C ALA A 218 -9.87 1.41 12.28
N PHE A 219 -9.47 0.80 13.41
CA PHE A 219 -10.38 0.06 14.27
C PHE A 219 -11.49 0.95 14.82
N SER A 220 -11.18 2.13 15.37
CA SER A 220 -12.18 3.09 15.89
C SER A 220 -13.09 3.63 14.78
N LEU A 221 -12.64 3.62 13.52
CA LEU A 221 -13.41 3.94 12.32
C LEU A 221 -14.27 2.75 11.83
N GLY A 222 -14.44 1.71 12.64
CA GLY A 222 -15.23 0.52 12.30
C GLY A 222 -14.51 -0.48 11.39
N GLY A 223 -13.19 -0.43 11.33
CA GLY A 223 -12.35 -1.33 10.52
C GLY A 223 -12.28 -0.97 9.05
N VAL A 224 -12.88 0.15 8.62
CA VAL A 224 -12.89 0.61 7.22
C VAL A 224 -12.39 2.05 7.15
N SER A 225 -11.28 2.26 6.48
CA SER A 225 -10.72 3.60 6.31
C SER A 225 -9.84 3.69 5.06
N GLY A 226 -9.66 4.91 4.54
CA GLY A 226 -8.77 5.16 3.40
C GLY A 226 -7.28 4.96 3.73
N HIS A 227 -6.89 4.96 5.01
CA HIS A 227 -5.48 4.85 5.41
C HIS A 227 -5.03 3.44 5.79
N ALA A 228 -5.92 2.59 6.32
CA ALA A 228 -5.64 1.22 6.77
C ALA A 228 -6.95 0.40 6.84
N GLY A 229 -6.84 -0.93 7.03
CA GLY A 229 -7.96 -1.83 7.25
C GLY A 229 -8.18 -2.90 6.18
N LEU A 230 -7.55 -2.78 5.01
CA LEU A 230 -7.59 -3.85 4.02
C LEU A 230 -6.78 -5.07 4.46
N PHE A 231 -7.33 -6.23 4.16
CA PHE A 231 -6.65 -7.52 4.12
C PHE A 231 -6.58 -8.00 2.68
N SER A 232 -5.45 -8.60 2.29
CA SER A 232 -5.25 -9.10 0.93
C SER A 232 -4.27 -10.26 0.89
N THR A 233 -4.19 -10.91 -0.26
CA THR A 233 -3.21 -11.96 -0.58
C THR A 233 -2.14 -11.46 -1.53
N GLY A 234 -1.02 -12.17 -1.63
CA GLY A 234 0.02 -11.87 -2.62
C GLY A 234 -0.48 -11.97 -4.05
N HIS A 235 -1.40 -12.90 -4.34
CA HIS A 235 -2.04 -13.05 -5.63
C HIS A 235 -2.84 -11.80 -6.03
N ASP A 236 -3.71 -11.32 -5.15
CA ASP A 236 -4.55 -10.16 -5.45
C ASP A 236 -3.73 -8.87 -5.64
N VAL A 237 -2.71 -8.67 -4.78
CA VAL A 237 -1.80 -7.52 -4.93
C VAL A 237 -1.00 -7.60 -6.23
N ALA A 238 -0.62 -8.81 -6.69
CA ALA A 238 0.03 -9.00 -7.98
C ALA A 238 -0.89 -8.65 -9.16
N ARG A 239 -2.20 -8.92 -9.06
CA ARG A 239 -3.17 -8.50 -10.08
C ARG A 239 -3.22 -6.97 -10.21
N LEU A 240 -3.22 -6.27 -9.08
CA LEU A 240 -3.14 -4.80 -9.09
C LEU A 240 -1.82 -4.31 -9.72
N ALA A 241 -0.68 -4.90 -9.35
CA ALA A 241 0.62 -4.55 -9.93
C ALA A 241 0.66 -4.75 -11.44
N ARG A 242 0.11 -5.86 -11.94
CA ARG A 242 -0.01 -6.15 -13.38
C ARG A 242 -0.92 -5.15 -14.08
N MET A 243 -2.04 -4.75 -13.47
CA MET A 243 -2.91 -3.70 -13.99
C MET A 243 -2.13 -2.39 -14.22
N TYR A 244 -1.30 -1.99 -13.25
CA TYR A 244 -0.46 -0.80 -13.40
C TYR A 244 0.57 -0.95 -14.53
N LEU A 245 1.27 -2.08 -14.62
CA LEU A 245 2.25 -2.34 -15.69
C LEU A 245 1.61 -2.40 -17.08
N ASN A 246 0.34 -2.79 -17.16
CA ASN A 246 -0.46 -2.82 -18.39
C ASN A 246 -1.22 -1.50 -18.65
N GLY A 247 -0.78 -0.39 -18.02
CA GLY A 247 -1.35 0.93 -18.29
C GLY A 247 -2.84 1.04 -17.90
N GLY A 248 -3.25 0.39 -16.82
CA GLY A 248 -4.61 0.50 -16.29
C GLY A 248 -5.56 -0.63 -16.71
N THR A 249 -5.06 -1.65 -17.40
CA THR A 249 -5.87 -2.77 -17.90
C THR A 249 -5.35 -4.10 -17.37
N LEU A 250 -6.22 -5.05 -17.07
CA LEU A 250 -5.87 -6.43 -16.71
C LEU A 250 -6.92 -7.38 -17.26
N ASP A 251 -6.46 -8.47 -17.90
CA ASP A 251 -7.30 -9.55 -18.45
C ASP A 251 -8.49 -9.01 -19.28
N GLY A 252 -8.25 -7.97 -20.10
CA GLY A 252 -9.27 -7.33 -20.93
C GLY A 252 -10.15 -6.29 -20.21
N VAL A 253 -10.05 -6.17 -18.90
CA VAL A 253 -10.81 -5.19 -18.11
C VAL A 253 -9.96 -3.94 -17.91
N ARG A 254 -10.44 -2.79 -18.40
CA ARG A 254 -9.83 -1.48 -18.17
C ARG A 254 -10.40 -0.84 -16.90
N LEU A 255 -9.55 -0.70 -15.88
CA LEU A 255 -9.89 -0.02 -14.65
C LEU A 255 -9.83 1.51 -14.81
N VAL A 256 -8.75 1.98 -15.44
CA VAL A 256 -8.48 3.39 -15.78
C VAL A 256 -7.66 3.48 -17.05
N SER A 257 -7.51 4.69 -17.61
CA SER A 257 -6.67 4.94 -18.79
C SER A 257 -5.17 4.92 -18.48
N PRO A 258 -4.30 4.67 -19.49
CA PRO A 258 -2.85 4.80 -19.32
C PRO A 258 -2.41 6.22 -18.89
N GLU A 259 -3.15 7.24 -19.29
CA GLU A 259 -2.89 8.62 -18.89
C GLU A 259 -3.14 8.80 -17.38
N THR A 260 -4.24 8.27 -16.87
CA THR A 260 -4.55 8.30 -15.44
C THR A 260 -3.49 7.55 -14.63
N VAL A 261 -3.06 6.36 -15.07
CA VAL A 261 -1.94 5.63 -14.45
C VAL A 261 -0.71 6.51 -14.38
N ARG A 262 -0.30 7.08 -15.51
CA ARG A 262 0.88 7.95 -15.60
C ARG A 262 0.77 9.17 -14.68
N ARG A 263 -0.38 9.83 -14.66
CA ARG A 263 -0.66 11.00 -13.80
C ARG A 263 -0.51 10.65 -12.32
N PHE A 264 -1.01 9.49 -11.89
CA PHE A 264 -0.99 9.08 -10.49
C PHE A 264 0.35 8.51 -10.03
N THR A 265 1.19 8.03 -10.93
CA THR A 265 2.49 7.44 -10.60
C THR A 265 3.68 8.36 -10.83
N THR A 266 3.46 9.57 -11.35
CA THR A 266 4.50 10.59 -11.55
C THR A 266 4.57 11.54 -10.36
N VAL A 267 5.79 11.95 -9.99
CA VAL A 267 6.03 12.96 -8.95
C VAL A 267 5.31 14.26 -9.29
N GLN A 268 4.59 14.81 -8.33
CA GLN A 268 3.76 16.00 -8.53
C GLN A 268 4.52 17.29 -8.28
N ASP A 269 5.34 17.35 -7.24
CA ASP A 269 6.17 18.50 -6.91
C ASP A 269 7.48 18.01 -6.30
N SER A 270 8.57 18.22 -7.04
CA SER A 270 9.90 17.77 -6.63
C SER A 270 10.64 18.77 -5.74
N THR A 271 10.08 19.94 -5.47
CA THR A 271 10.73 20.98 -4.66
C THR A 271 10.90 20.55 -3.20
N PHE A 272 9.95 19.80 -2.67
CA PHE A 272 9.98 19.33 -1.28
C PHE A 272 9.58 17.87 -1.10
N SER A 273 9.17 17.17 -2.15
CA SER A 273 8.68 15.79 -2.05
C SER A 273 9.07 14.95 -3.27
N HIS A 274 9.26 13.66 -3.05
CA HIS A 274 9.38 12.66 -4.10
C HIS A 274 8.11 11.83 -4.25
N ARG A 275 6.95 12.37 -3.81
CA ARG A 275 5.69 11.64 -3.87
C ARG A 275 4.93 11.89 -5.16
N ALA A 276 4.38 10.82 -5.69
CA ALA A 276 3.31 10.82 -6.65
C ALA A 276 1.95 10.88 -5.92
N LEU A 277 0.84 10.73 -6.61
CA LEU A 277 -0.50 10.75 -6.00
C LEU A 277 -0.78 9.44 -5.26
N GLY A 278 -0.62 9.46 -3.95
CA GLY A 278 -0.72 8.29 -3.05
C GLY A 278 0.54 7.44 -2.99
N TRP A 279 1.38 7.42 -4.02
CA TRP A 279 2.55 6.55 -4.14
C TRP A 279 3.85 7.21 -3.68
N GLU A 280 4.78 6.39 -3.18
CA GLU A 280 6.20 6.76 -3.07
C GLU A 280 6.91 6.54 -4.40
N THR A 281 7.98 7.30 -4.65
CA THR A 281 8.93 7.01 -5.73
C THR A 281 10.33 6.78 -5.16
N PRO A 282 11.23 6.08 -5.88
CA PRO A 282 12.59 5.87 -5.41
C PRO A 282 13.32 7.18 -5.13
N ASN A 283 13.96 7.26 -3.97
CA ASN A 283 14.77 8.41 -3.54
C ASN A 283 16.19 8.02 -3.10
N GLY A 284 16.56 6.74 -3.29
CA GLY A 284 17.86 6.19 -2.92
C GLY A 284 18.00 5.78 -1.46
N ALA A 285 17.03 6.14 -0.61
CA ALA A 285 17.03 5.84 0.83
C ALA A 285 15.82 5.03 1.29
N ASN A 286 14.76 4.95 0.48
CA ASN A 286 13.54 4.21 0.83
C ASN A 286 13.63 2.72 0.43
N SER A 287 12.56 1.99 0.69
CA SER A 287 12.49 0.53 0.49
C SER A 287 12.51 0.07 -0.98
N ALA A 288 12.54 0.99 -1.95
CA ALA A 288 12.83 0.70 -3.35
C ALA A 288 14.25 0.14 -3.58
N GLY A 289 15.10 0.24 -2.56
CA GLY A 289 16.51 -0.07 -2.69
C GLY A 289 17.30 1.02 -3.41
N ARG A 290 18.50 0.68 -3.83
CA ARG A 290 19.43 1.60 -4.52
C ARG A 290 19.35 1.48 -6.03
N LEU A 291 18.82 0.38 -6.55
CA LEU A 291 18.83 0.05 -7.98
C LEU A 291 17.55 0.44 -8.71
N MET A 292 16.39 0.42 -8.06
CA MET A 292 15.19 0.98 -8.66
C MET A 292 15.30 2.49 -8.77
N LYS A 293 14.91 3.01 -9.92
CA LYS A 293 14.90 4.45 -10.24
C LYS A 293 13.51 4.84 -10.75
N ARG A 294 13.23 6.14 -10.84
CA ARG A 294 12.05 6.61 -11.54
C ARG A 294 12.07 6.08 -12.98
N PRO A 295 10.95 5.64 -13.52
CA PRO A 295 9.57 5.87 -13.11
C PRO A 295 9.00 4.84 -12.11
N ALA A 296 9.81 4.05 -11.41
CA ALA A 296 9.29 3.12 -10.40
C ALA A 296 8.52 3.86 -9.29
N PHE A 297 7.51 3.19 -8.73
CA PHE A 297 6.68 3.66 -7.63
C PHE A 297 6.32 2.49 -6.71
N GLY A 298 5.98 2.80 -5.48
CA GLY A 298 5.66 1.76 -4.50
C GLY A 298 5.10 2.34 -3.22
N HIS A 299 4.89 1.49 -2.24
CA HIS A 299 4.49 1.88 -0.89
C HIS A 299 4.81 0.78 0.11
N THR A 300 4.84 1.13 1.39
CA THR A 300 5.04 0.19 2.49
C THR A 300 3.86 0.21 3.45
N GLY A 301 3.65 -0.92 4.16
CA GLY A 301 2.71 -1.04 5.25
C GLY A 301 3.42 -1.27 6.59
N PHE A 302 2.85 -0.72 7.66
CA PHE A 302 3.43 -0.78 8.99
C PHE A 302 3.59 -2.22 9.50
N THR A 303 2.68 -3.11 9.16
CA THR A 303 2.68 -4.54 9.51
C THR A 303 3.82 -5.33 8.89
N GLY A 304 4.49 -4.77 7.88
CA GLY A 304 5.64 -5.38 7.20
C GLY A 304 5.44 -5.60 5.71
N THR A 305 4.31 -5.17 5.17
CA THR A 305 3.96 -5.30 3.75
C THR A 305 4.65 -4.25 2.89
N SER A 306 4.90 -4.55 1.62
CA SER A 306 5.37 -3.59 0.62
C SER A 306 5.07 -4.03 -0.81
N ILE A 307 4.93 -3.06 -1.70
CA ILE A 307 4.83 -3.22 -3.14
C ILE A 307 5.73 -2.20 -3.82
N TRP A 308 6.48 -2.64 -4.82
CA TRP A 308 7.21 -1.79 -5.76
C TRP A 308 6.92 -2.24 -7.18
N VAL A 309 6.63 -1.29 -8.05
CA VAL A 309 6.37 -1.48 -9.49
C VAL A 309 7.37 -0.64 -10.25
N ASP A 310 8.12 -1.26 -11.16
CA ASP A 310 9.11 -0.61 -12.01
C ASP A 310 8.73 -0.80 -13.49
N PRO A 311 8.02 0.17 -14.08
CA PRO A 311 7.63 0.08 -15.49
C PRO A 311 8.80 0.04 -16.45
N SER A 312 9.97 0.58 -16.07
CA SER A 312 11.17 0.58 -16.94
C SER A 312 11.80 -0.79 -17.10
N ARG A 313 11.58 -1.69 -16.12
CA ARG A 313 12.05 -3.08 -16.13
C ARG A 313 10.94 -4.09 -16.37
N ASP A 314 9.70 -3.60 -16.56
CA ASP A 314 8.52 -4.48 -16.56
C ASP A 314 8.52 -5.42 -15.35
N LEU A 315 8.56 -4.85 -14.15
CA LEU A 315 8.80 -5.57 -12.92
C LEU A 315 7.87 -5.10 -11.80
N PHE A 316 7.37 -6.03 -11.00
CA PHE A 316 6.88 -5.74 -9.66
C PHE A 316 7.51 -6.67 -8.61
N VAL A 317 7.65 -6.14 -7.40
CA VAL A 317 8.14 -6.86 -6.22
C VAL A 317 7.18 -6.61 -5.06
N ILE A 318 6.58 -7.67 -4.54
CA ILE A 318 5.66 -7.64 -3.41
C ILE A 318 6.27 -8.46 -2.28
N LEU A 319 6.25 -7.91 -1.07
CA LEU A 319 6.60 -8.61 0.15
C LEU A 319 5.48 -8.40 1.16
N LEU A 320 4.90 -9.49 1.61
CA LEU A 320 3.88 -9.49 2.66
C LEU A 320 4.47 -10.21 3.89
N THR A 321 4.49 -9.54 5.03
CA THR A 321 4.97 -10.09 6.31
C THR A 321 4.11 -9.58 7.45
N ASN A 322 4.22 -10.26 8.59
CA ASN A 322 3.65 -9.80 9.85
C ASN A 322 4.77 -9.45 10.86
N ARG A 323 5.72 -8.62 10.44
CA ARG A 323 6.88 -8.23 11.27
C ARG A 323 6.51 -7.67 12.64
N VAL A 324 5.29 -7.13 12.79
CA VAL A 324 4.76 -6.60 14.05
C VAL A 324 4.35 -7.72 15.04
N ASN A 325 4.38 -8.97 14.63
CA ASN A 325 4.14 -10.11 15.53
C ASN A 325 5.47 -10.52 16.19
N PRO A 326 5.55 -10.60 17.53
CA PRO A 326 4.47 -10.29 18.48
C PRO A 326 4.41 -8.81 18.86
N THR A 327 5.34 -7.97 18.40
CA THR A 327 5.44 -6.55 18.80
C THR A 327 5.87 -5.65 17.66
N ARG A 328 5.33 -4.43 17.63
CA ARG A 328 5.70 -3.36 16.69
C ARG A 328 7.14 -2.82 16.86
N GLN A 329 7.82 -3.17 17.95
CA GLN A 329 9.19 -2.73 18.22
C GLN A 329 10.24 -3.34 17.27
N ASN A 330 9.87 -4.40 16.53
CA ASN A 330 10.76 -5.00 15.53
C ASN A 330 10.85 -4.12 14.27
N LEU A 331 12.00 -3.49 14.04
CA LEU A 331 12.23 -2.57 12.92
C LEU A 331 13.08 -3.16 11.79
N ARG A 332 13.48 -4.44 11.87
CA ARG A 332 14.41 -5.09 10.92
C ARG A 332 13.87 -5.13 9.48
N ILE A 333 12.56 -5.05 9.30
CA ILE A 333 11.90 -5.14 7.99
C ILE A 333 12.38 -4.09 6.98
N GLY A 334 12.84 -2.91 7.43
CA GLY A 334 13.35 -1.87 6.53
C GLY A 334 14.51 -2.35 5.68
N GLY A 335 15.53 -2.96 6.31
CA GLY A 335 16.67 -3.54 5.60
C GLY A 335 16.29 -4.69 4.68
N VAL A 336 15.33 -5.52 5.09
CA VAL A 336 14.86 -6.66 4.27
C VAL A 336 14.21 -6.19 2.97
N ARG A 337 13.34 -5.19 3.04
CA ARG A 337 12.68 -4.62 1.85
C ARG A 337 13.70 -4.07 0.84
N THR A 338 14.65 -3.27 1.34
CA THR A 338 15.73 -2.69 0.52
C THR A 338 16.58 -3.78 -0.14
N ALA A 339 17.01 -4.78 0.65
CA ALA A 339 17.82 -5.89 0.15
C ALA A 339 17.07 -6.73 -0.89
N LEU A 340 15.76 -6.97 -0.67
CA LEU A 340 14.92 -7.72 -1.60
C LEU A 340 14.79 -6.99 -2.94
N ALA A 341 14.47 -5.70 -2.93
CA ALA A 341 14.35 -4.89 -4.13
C ALA A 341 15.66 -4.92 -4.94
N ASP A 342 16.80 -4.66 -4.30
CA ASP A 342 18.11 -4.69 -4.96
C ASP A 342 18.49 -6.09 -5.45
N ALA A 343 18.20 -7.15 -4.71
CA ALA A 343 18.50 -8.52 -5.12
C ALA A 343 17.72 -8.93 -6.38
N VAL A 344 16.44 -8.60 -6.43
CA VAL A 344 15.57 -8.88 -7.59
C VAL A 344 16.10 -8.14 -8.83
N VAL A 345 16.36 -6.83 -8.71
CA VAL A 345 16.88 -6.03 -9.84
C VAL A 345 18.21 -6.58 -10.33
N ARG A 346 19.16 -6.93 -9.44
CA ARG A 346 20.46 -7.52 -9.85
C ARG A 346 20.31 -8.83 -10.62
N VAL A 347 19.38 -9.68 -10.22
CA VAL A 347 19.15 -10.96 -10.92
C VAL A 347 18.60 -10.74 -12.32
N LEU A 348 17.66 -9.80 -12.48
CA LEU A 348 17.05 -9.51 -13.78
C LEU A 348 18.02 -8.79 -14.72
N ASP A 349 18.74 -7.78 -14.21
CA ASP A 349 19.73 -7.04 -15.01
C ASP A 349 20.87 -7.98 -15.51
N ARG A 350 21.26 -9.01 -14.74
CA ARG A 350 22.24 -10.03 -15.18
C ARG A 350 21.66 -10.96 -16.25
N GLY A 351 20.40 -11.30 -16.20
CA GLY A 351 19.73 -12.12 -17.20
C GLY A 351 19.49 -11.39 -18.52
N ALA A 352 19.49 -10.07 -18.52
CA ALA A 352 19.29 -9.22 -19.67
C ALA A 352 20.59 -8.87 -20.44
N ILE A 353 21.80 -9.24 -19.93
CA ILE A 353 23.06 -9.02 -20.65
C ILE A 353 23.14 -10.08 -21.76
N PRO A 354 23.16 -9.69 -23.07
CA PRO A 354 23.37 -10.63 -24.14
C PRO A 354 24.73 -11.31 -23.95
N SER A 355 24.79 -12.64 -24.15
CA SER A 355 26.06 -13.33 -24.25
C SER A 355 26.93 -12.63 -25.29
N PRO A 356 28.23 -12.40 -25.05
CA PRO A 356 29.10 -11.82 -26.05
C PRO A 356 29.04 -12.71 -27.29
N SER A 357 28.76 -12.11 -28.46
CA SER A 357 28.78 -12.80 -29.73
C SER A 357 30.13 -13.54 -29.87
N PRO A 358 30.12 -14.81 -30.31
CA PRO A 358 31.37 -15.51 -30.56
C PRO A 358 32.20 -14.69 -31.54
N SER A 359 33.41 -14.31 -31.13
CA SER A 359 34.40 -13.65 -31.97
C SER A 359 34.59 -14.48 -33.24
N SER A 360 34.27 -13.92 -34.41
CA SER A 360 34.60 -14.53 -35.68
C SER A 360 36.11 -14.82 -35.73
N PRO A 361 36.52 -16.03 -36.07
CA PRO A 361 37.93 -16.32 -36.28
C PRO A 361 38.47 -15.50 -37.45
N ARG A 362 39.63 -14.90 -37.28
CA ARG A 362 40.41 -14.23 -38.36
C ARG A 362 41.03 -15.26 -39.30
#